data_48867194143feb9e1f4dbb00e9b2ce30
#
_entry.id   48867194143feb9e1f4dbb00e9b2ce30
#
_cell.length_a   1.000
_cell.length_b   1.000
_cell.length_c   1.000
_cell.angle_alpha   90.00
_cell.angle_beta   90.00
_cell.angle_gamma   90.00
#
_symmetry.space_group_name_H-M   'P 1'
#
loop_
_entity.id
_entity.type
_entity.pdbx_description
1 polymer ?
#
loop_
_entity_poly.entity_id
_entity_poly.type
_entity_poly.pdbx_seq_one_letter_code
_entity_poly.pdbx_strand_id
1 'polypeptide(L)'
;CDVESIYRRSSRANVFDYDVRRNYLKPLSSTPGKQMIPTFSPDGRMCAYVKNNNIWIRKFDYDTEIQITKDGELNKVINGATDWVYEEEFAVTNLMTWSPDSEILAFVRSDESEVREYSMQMYGDGIYPSYYTYKYPKPGEKNSFVSVKTYNLSTKDTKTMNIPMDADGYIPRITFTTQSD
;
A
#
# COMPACT_ATOMS: atom_id res chain seq x y z
N CYS A 1 -14.80 -6.03 13.08
CA CYS A 1 -13.76 -5.97 12.03
C CYS A 1 -12.83 -7.14 12.23
N ASP A 2 -12.62 -7.91 11.19
CA ASP A 2 -11.72 -9.07 11.18
C ASP A 2 -10.31 -8.57 10.78
N VAL A 3 -9.53 -8.14 11.80
CA VAL A 3 -8.20 -7.54 11.62
C VAL A 3 -7.15 -8.63 11.68
N GLU A 4 -6.25 -8.64 10.70
CA GLU A 4 -5.05 -9.48 10.66
C GLU A 4 -3.80 -8.60 10.70
N SER A 5 -2.92 -8.84 11.65
CA SER A 5 -1.59 -8.22 11.68
C SER A 5 -0.71 -8.83 10.58
N ILE A 6 0.10 -7.99 9.93
CA ILE A 6 1.07 -8.41 8.92
C ILE A 6 2.45 -8.42 9.56
N TYR A 7 2.90 -7.24 10.04
CA TYR A 7 4.10 -7.05 10.82
C TYR A 7 3.77 -6.35 12.13
N ARG A 8 4.69 -5.62 12.70
CA ARG A 8 4.54 -4.93 13.98
C ARG A 8 3.47 -3.83 13.97
N ARG A 9 3.32 -3.12 12.84
CA ARG A 9 2.46 -1.93 12.71
C ARG A 9 1.39 -2.09 11.65
N SER A 10 1.68 -2.81 10.60
CA SER A 10 0.76 -3.03 9.49
C SER A 10 -0.27 -4.10 9.79
N SER A 11 -1.46 -3.87 9.29
CA SER A 11 -2.57 -4.81 9.37
C SER A 11 -3.45 -4.70 8.14
N ARG A 12 -4.25 -5.73 7.91
CA ARG A 12 -5.31 -5.75 6.91
C ARG A 12 -6.64 -6.12 7.56
N ALA A 13 -7.71 -5.52 7.10
CA ALA A 13 -9.04 -5.72 7.67
C ALA A 13 -10.13 -5.60 6.61
N ASN A 14 -11.33 -6.04 6.94
CA ASN A 14 -12.53 -5.64 6.22
C ASN A 14 -12.86 -4.19 6.63
N VAL A 15 -12.60 -3.25 5.72
CA VAL A 15 -12.81 -1.81 5.94
C VAL A 15 -14.20 -1.42 5.48
N PHE A 16 -14.83 -0.52 6.23
CA PHE A 16 -16.15 0.02 5.94
C PHE A 16 -16.09 1.53 5.84
N ASP A 17 -16.86 2.12 4.94
CA ASP A 17 -17.14 3.56 4.90
C ASP A 17 -18.49 3.84 5.57
N TYR A 18 -18.54 4.92 6.35
CA TYR A 18 -19.74 5.39 7.03
C TYR A 18 -20.11 6.79 6.56
N ASP A 19 -21.23 6.87 5.85
CA ASP A 19 -21.82 8.16 5.47
C ASP A 19 -22.60 8.73 6.66
N VAL A 20 -22.01 9.72 7.31
CA VAL A 20 -22.59 10.37 8.51
C VAL A 20 -23.92 11.07 8.19
N ARG A 21 -24.07 11.65 6.99
CA ARG A 21 -25.31 12.39 6.62
C ARG A 21 -26.48 11.46 6.37
N ARG A 22 -26.19 10.30 5.76
CA ARG A 22 -27.20 9.28 5.43
C ARG A 22 -27.36 8.23 6.51
N ASN A 23 -26.51 8.24 7.55
CA ASN A 23 -26.44 7.22 8.59
C ASN A 23 -26.34 5.81 7.99
N TYR A 24 -25.40 5.63 7.04
CA TYR A 24 -25.30 4.43 6.27
C TYR A 24 -23.86 3.89 6.28
N LEU A 25 -23.72 2.62 6.64
CA LEU A 25 -22.45 1.89 6.67
C LEU A 25 -22.42 0.88 5.53
N LYS A 26 -21.33 0.86 4.76
CA LYS A 26 -21.11 -0.13 3.69
C LYS A 26 -19.66 -0.57 3.64
N PRO A 27 -19.36 -1.76 3.07
CA PRO A 27 -17.98 -2.17 2.80
C PRO A 27 -17.28 -1.19 1.86
N LEU A 28 -16.01 -0.86 2.14
CA LEU A 28 -15.19 -0.02 1.27
C LEU A 28 -14.94 -0.69 -0.08
N SER A 29 -14.69 -2.01 -0.09
CA SER A 29 -14.50 -2.79 -1.30
C SER A 29 -15.74 -3.64 -1.60
N SER A 30 -16.15 -3.68 -2.87
CA SER A 30 -17.24 -4.51 -3.37
C SER A 30 -16.81 -5.93 -3.72
N THR A 31 -15.50 -6.19 -3.74
CA THR A 31 -14.90 -7.48 -4.08
C THR A 31 -14.16 -8.09 -2.89
N PRO A 32 -14.07 -9.44 -2.80
CA PRO A 32 -13.41 -10.10 -1.69
C PRO A 32 -11.96 -9.68 -1.48
N GLY A 33 -11.51 -9.76 -0.23
CA GLY A 33 -10.13 -9.46 0.19
C GLY A 33 -10.06 -8.31 1.18
N LYS A 34 -9.20 -8.46 2.19
CA LYS A 34 -8.97 -7.43 3.22
C LYS A 34 -8.19 -6.25 2.65
N GLN A 35 -8.48 -5.07 3.14
CA GLN A 35 -7.89 -3.81 2.71
C GLN A 35 -6.86 -3.32 3.74
N MET A 36 -5.88 -2.56 3.26
CA MET A 36 -4.86 -1.89 4.05
C MET A 36 -4.87 -0.39 3.74
N ILE A 37 -4.46 0.41 4.71
CA ILE A 37 -4.11 1.83 4.58
C ILE A 37 -5.12 2.66 3.76
N PRO A 38 -6.42 2.68 4.12
CA PRO A 38 -7.39 3.53 3.45
C PRO A 38 -6.97 5.01 3.56
N THR A 39 -6.86 5.69 2.43
CA THR A 39 -6.35 7.05 2.30
C THR A 39 -7.34 7.89 1.49
N PHE A 40 -8.07 8.79 2.14
CA PHE A 40 -9.04 9.65 1.47
C PHE A 40 -8.37 10.69 0.58
N SER A 41 -9.00 10.99 -0.56
CA SER A 41 -8.66 12.17 -1.35
C SER A 41 -8.98 13.46 -0.59
N PRO A 42 -8.26 14.57 -0.83
CA PRO A 42 -8.49 15.85 -0.15
C PRO A 42 -9.94 16.37 -0.25
N ASP A 43 -10.62 16.11 -1.36
CA ASP A 43 -12.02 16.47 -1.57
C ASP A 43 -13.03 15.52 -0.87
N GLY A 44 -12.54 14.42 -0.27
CA GLY A 44 -13.35 13.42 0.42
C GLY A 44 -14.24 12.56 -0.48
N ARG A 45 -14.10 12.66 -1.81
CA ARG A 45 -14.97 11.94 -2.77
C ARG A 45 -14.44 10.57 -3.16
N MET A 46 -13.18 10.28 -2.81
CA MET A 46 -12.51 9.02 -3.13
C MET A 46 -11.71 8.49 -1.95
N CYS A 47 -11.46 7.20 -1.94
CA CYS A 47 -10.54 6.54 -1.02
C CYS A 47 -9.66 5.57 -1.78
N ALA A 48 -8.33 5.78 -1.72
CA ALA A 48 -7.35 4.83 -2.17
C ALA A 48 -7.05 3.82 -1.05
N TYR A 49 -6.80 2.58 -1.39
CA TYR A 49 -6.41 1.54 -0.44
C TYR A 49 -5.63 0.43 -1.15
N VAL A 50 -4.92 -0.38 -0.39
CA VAL A 50 -4.19 -1.54 -0.92
C VAL A 50 -4.96 -2.83 -0.61
N LYS A 51 -5.08 -3.68 -1.61
CA LYS A 51 -5.64 -5.03 -1.52
C LYS A 51 -4.81 -5.97 -2.39
N ASN A 52 -4.30 -7.05 -1.81
CA ASN A 52 -3.41 -8.01 -2.49
C ASN A 52 -2.22 -7.32 -3.18
N ASN A 53 -1.50 -6.46 -2.45
CA ASN A 53 -0.35 -5.67 -2.92
C ASN A 53 -0.64 -4.72 -4.11
N ASN A 54 -1.91 -4.52 -4.45
CA ASN A 54 -2.34 -3.62 -5.51
C ASN A 54 -3.18 -2.47 -4.96
N ILE A 55 -3.04 -1.30 -5.60
CA ILE A 55 -3.80 -0.12 -5.27
C ILE A 55 -5.15 -0.16 -5.96
N TRP A 56 -6.17 0.19 -5.20
CA TRP A 56 -7.54 0.35 -5.62
C TRP A 56 -8.04 1.73 -5.21
N ILE A 57 -8.98 2.29 -5.97
CA ILE A 57 -9.68 3.53 -5.64
C ILE A 57 -11.17 3.27 -5.62
N ARG A 58 -11.82 3.61 -4.49
CA ARG A 58 -13.27 3.71 -4.36
C ARG A 58 -13.70 5.14 -4.67
N LYS A 59 -14.65 5.32 -5.59
CA LYS A 59 -15.31 6.61 -5.89
C LYS A 59 -16.69 6.59 -5.25
N PHE A 60 -16.92 7.46 -4.25
CA PHE A 60 -18.16 7.43 -3.46
C PHE A 60 -19.37 7.94 -4.22
N ASP A 61 -19.20 8.95 -5.08
CA ASP A 61 -20.30 9.55 -5.84
C ASP A 61 -20.97 8.56 -6.82
N TYR A 62 -20.17 7.67 -7.38
CA TYR A 62 -20.62 6.71 -8.40
C TYR A 62 -20.73 5.29 -7.85
N ASP A 63 -20.39 5.08 -6.59
CA ASP A 63 -20.34 3.77 -5.95
C ASP A 63 -19.49 2.73 -6.74
N THR A 64 -18.38 3.20 -7.35
CA THR A 64 -17.50 2.39 -8.21
C THR A 64 -16.15 2.15 -7.58
N GLU A 65 -15.54 1.04 -7.93
CA GLU A 65 -14.22 0.60 -7.49
C GLU A 65 -13.34 0.35 -8.72
N ILE A 66 -12.11 0.86 -8.70
CA ILE A 66 -11.17 0.76 -9.82
C ILE A 66 -9.84 0.22 -9.30
N GLN A 67 -9.31 -0.81 -9.95
CA GLN A 67 -7.95 -1.29 -9.72
C GLN A 67 -6.96 -0.45 -10.52
N ILE A 68 -5.96 0.14 -9.81
CA ILE A 68 -4.96 1.03 -10.40
C ILE A 68 -3.71 0.27 -10.81
N THR A 69 -3.21 -0.61 -9.94
CA THR A 69 -2.03 -1.45 -10.23
C THR A 69 -2.42 -2.90 -10.35
N LYS A 70 -1.65 -3.69 -11.13
CA LYS A 70 -1.98 -5.09 -11.43
C LYS A 70 -0.80 -6.04 -11.26
N ASP A 71 0.37 -5.50 -10.93
CA ASP A 71 1.63 -6.24 -10.80
C ASP A 71 1.97 -6.61 -9.36
N GLY A 72 1.11 -6.22 -8.40
CA GLY A 72 1.26 -6.56 -6.99
C GLY A 72 1.12 -8.06 -6.77
N GLU A 73 2.12 -8.66 -6.12
CA GLU A 73 2.20 -10.08 -5.80
C GLU A 73 2.95 -10.28 -4.48
N LEU A 74 2.51 -11.23 -3.67
CA LEU A 74 3.13 -11.54 -2.38
C LEU A 74 4.60 -11.95 -2.56
N ASN A 75 5.49 -11.39 -1.76
CA ASN A 75 6.93 -11.61 -1.80
C ASN A 75 7.60 -11.23 -3.13
N LYS A 76 6.98 -10.38 -3.93
CA LYS A 76 7.55 -9.88 -5.19
C LYS A 76 7.35 -8.38 -5.38
N VAL A 77 6.11 -7.90 -5.42
CA VAL A 77 5.82 -6.49 -5.71
C VAL A 77 4.77 -5.96 -4.75
N ILE A 78 5.07 -4.82 -4.15
CA ILE A 78 4.16 -4.08 -3.29
C ILE A 78 3.92 -2.70 -3.90
N ASN A 79 2.65 -2.31 -4.04
CA ASN A 79 2.27 -0.98 -4.49
C ASN A 79 1.59 -0.20 -3.37
N GLY A 80 2.13 0.95 -2.98
CA GLY A 80 1.53 1.89 -2.03
C GLY A 80 1.63 1.53 -0.55
N ALA A 81 1.83 0.26 -0.21
CA ALA A 81 2.19 -0.21 1.13
C ALA A 81 3.72 -0.37 1.24
N THR A 82 4.19 -0.71 2.41
CA THR A 82 5.61 -0.86 2.73
C THR A 82 6.02 -2.32 2.81
N ASP A 83 7.29 -2.60 2.54
CA ASP A 83 7.93 -3.84 2.90
C ASP A 83 8.33 -3.86 4.39
N TRP A 84 8.95 -4.94 4.83
CA TRP A 84 9.37 -5.11 6.22
C TRP A 84 10.37 -4.04 6.68
N VAL A 85 11.36 -3.68 5.84
CA VAL A 85 12.41 -2.69 6.19
C VAL A 85 11.81 -1.31 6.45
N TYR A 86 10.92 -0.86 5.57
CA TYR A 86 10.27 0.45 5.72
C TYR A 86 9.43 0.53 7.00
N GLU A 87 8.76 -0.56 7.34
CA GLU A 87 7.95 -0.60 8.56
C GLU A 87 8.81 -0.62 9.83
N GLU A 88 9.85 -1.43 9.88
CA GLU A 88 10.68 -1.57 11.08
C GLU A 88 11.65 -0.40 11.26
N GLU A 89 12.34 0.02 10.20
CA GLU A 89 13.41 1.02 10.29
C GLU A 89 12.90 2.46 10.19
N PHE A 90 11.89 2.71 9.36
CA PHE A 90 11.34 4.07 9.17
C PHE A 90 10.00 4.29 9.86
N ALA A 91 9.40 3.27 10.47
CA ALA A 91 8.08 3.32 11.11
C ALA A 91 6.97 3.80 10.16
N VAL A 92 7.06 3.46 8.88
CA VAL A 92 6.13 3.84 7.82
C VAL A 92 5.33 2.63 7.37
N THR A 93 4.03 2.81 7.15
CA THR A 93 3.14 1.77 6.61
C THR A 93 2.42 2.22 5.33
N ASN A 94 2.35 3.52 5.08
CA ASN A 94 1.66 4.13 3.95
C ASN A 94 2.65 4.90 3.06
N LEU A 95 2.75 4.50 1.82
CA LEU A 95 3.54 5.17 0.78
C LEU A 95 2.65 5.60 -0.40
N MET A 96 1.45 6.11 -0.08
CA MET A 96 0.54 6.76 -1.03
C MET A 96 0.23 8.18 -0.56
N THR A 97 0.09 9.10 -1.50
CA THR A 97 -0.36 10.48 -1.24
C THR A 97 -1.15 11.02 -2.42
N TRP A 98 -2.21 11.77 -2.11
CA TRP A 98 -3.02 12.48 -3.11
C TRP A 98 -2.46 13.87 -3.39
N SER A 99 -2.58 14.31 -4.64
CA SER A 99 -2.39 15.74 -4.97
C SER A 99 -3.49 16.59 -4.31
N PRO A 100 -3.21 17.89 -4.00
CA PRO A 100 -4.17 18.77 -3.35
C PRO A 100 -5.50 18.92 -4.09
N ASP A 101 -5.47 18.82 -5.43
CA ASP A 101 -6.65 18.87 -6.31
C ASP A 101 -7.39 17.53 -6.45
N SER A 102 -6.88 16.47 -5.80
CA SER A 102 -7.44 15.11 -5.89
C SER A 102 -7.36 14.43 -7.27
N GLU A 103 -6.59 14.98 -8.20
CA GLU A 103 -6.48 14.48 -9.58
C GLU A 103 -5.39 13.41 -9.76
N ILE A 104 -4.38 13.42 -8.90
CA ILE A 104 -3.22 12.52 -9.00
C ILE A 104 -3.02 11.76 -7.69
N LEU A 105 -2.81 10.45 -7.79
CA LEU A 105 -2.32 9.62 -6.71
C LEU A 105 -0.85 9.28 -6.97
N ALA A 106 0.05 9.73 -6.10
CA ALA A 106 1.43 9.29 -6.09
C ALA A 106 1.62 8.13 -5.12
N PHE A 107 2.47 7.19 -5.49
CA PHE A 107 2.76 6.02 -4.66
C PHE A 107 4.16 5.46 -4.92
N VAL A 108 4.70 4.77 -3.94
CA VAL A 108 5.94 3.98 -4.11
C VAL A 108 5.57 2.57 -4.52
N ARG A 109 6.27 2.07 -5.51
CA ARG A 109 6.31 0.66 -5.91
C ARG A 109 7.61 0.06 -5.41
N SER A 110 7.52 -0.99 -4.61
CA SER A 110 8.64 -1.76 -4.10
C SER A 110 8.70 -3.10 -4.79
N ASP A 111 9.85 -3.43 -5.40
CA ASP A 111 10.13 -4.74 -5.98
C ASP A 111 11.07 -5.49 -5.05
N GLU A 112 10.53 -6.45 -4.31
CA GLU A 112 11.24 -7.27 -3.34
C GLU A 112 11.62 -8.66 -3.88
N SER A 113 11.53 -8.85 -5.21
CA SER A 113 11.76 -10.16 -5.84
C SER A 113 13.17 -10.72 -5.54
N GLU A 114 14.16 -9.84 -5.48
CA GLU A 114 15.56 -10.21 -5.18
C GLU A 114 15.91 -10.19 -3.69
N VAL A 115 15.01 -9.73 -2.83
CA VAL A 115 15.21 -9.76 -1.38
C VAL A 115 15.10 -11.19 -0.89
N ARG A 116 15.99 -11.59 0.01
CA ARG A 116 15.96 -12.93 0.59
C ARG A 116 14.75 -13.15 1.48
N GLU A 117 14.24 -14.37 1.44
CA GLU A 117 13.20 -14.84 2.35
C GLU A 117 13.81 -15.31 3.68
N TYR A 118 13.08 -15.03 4.75
CA TYR A 118 13.33 -15.55 6.08
C TYR A 118 12.07 -16.26 6.58
N SER A 119 12.26 -17.47 7.10
CA SER A 119 11.17 -18.26 7.70
C SER A 119 11.27 -18.18 9.22
N MET A 120 10.31 -17.47 9.82
CA MET A 120 10.18 -17.36 11.26
C MET A 120 9.34 -18.52 11.80
N GLN A 121 9.83 -19.17 12.83
CA GLN A 121 9.12 -20.23 13.53
C GLN A 121 8.10 -19.58 14.50
N MET A 122 6.82 -19.91 14.31
CA MET A 122 5.72 -19.38 15.11
C MET A 122 5.19 -20.46 16.02
N TYR A 123 5.20 -20.19 17.32
CA TYR A 123 4.63 -21.06 18.33
C TYR A 123 3.21 -20.62 18.64
N GLY A 124 2.25 -21.49 18.41
CA GLY A 124 0.83 -21.31 18.74
C GLY A 124 0.37 -22.41 19.72
N ASP A 125 -0.92 -22.67 19.78
CA ASP A 125 -1.52 -23.68 20.66
C ASP A 125 -1.29 -25.13 20.19
N GLY A 126 -0.69 -25.31 19.00
CA GLY A 126 -0.38 -26.64 18.45
C GLY A 126 0.91 -27.23 19.02
N ILE A 127 1.03 -28.58 18.93
CA ILE A 127 2.23 -29.33 19.37
C ILE A 127 3.45 -28.97 18.48
N TYR A 128 3.21 -28.68 17.20
CA TYR A 128 4.26 -28.33 16.25
C TYR A 128 4.14 -26.86 15.86
N PRO A 129 5.28 -26.15 15.69
CA PRO A 129 5.28 -24.78 15.23
C PRO A 129 4.84 -24.68 13.75
N SER A 130 4.23 -23.57 13.39
CA SER A 130 4.06 -23.15 12.01
C SER A 130 5.24 -22.26 11.57
N TYR A 131 5.36 -22.02 10.27
CA TYR A 131 6.38 -21.12 9.73
C TYR A 131 5.70 -19.95 9.03
N TYR A 132 6.18 -18.74 9.34
CA TYR A 132 5.81 -17.52 8.64
C TYR A 132 7.00 -17.06 7.80
N THR A 133 6.85 -17.09 6.48
CA THR A 133 7.92 -16.74 5.53
C THR A 133 7.62 -15.38 4.90
N TYR A 134 8.60 -14.48 4.96
CA TYR A 134 8.51 -13.13 4.40
C TYR A 134 9.89 -12.63 3.96
N LYS A 135 9.90 -11.54 3.20
CA LYS A 135 11.14 -10.90 2.73
C LYS A 135 11.81 -10.15 3.89
N TYR A 136 13.04 -10.52 4.17
CA TYR A 136 13.82 -9.97 5.28
C TYR A 136 15.30 -9.91 4.89
N PRO A 137 15.79 -8.73 4.45
CA PRO A 137 17.19 -8.57 4.13
C PRO A 137 18.01 -8.46 5.42
N LYS A 138 19.06 -9.24 5.55
CA LYS A 138 20.05 -9.06 6.60
C LYS A 138 21.03 -7.94 6.23
N PRO A 139 21.75 -7.35 7.21
CA PRO A 139 22.75 -6.33 6.92
C PRO A 139 23.73 -6.77 5.82
N GLY A 140 23.90 -5.93 4.80
CA GLY A 140 24.75 -6.19 3.65
C GLY A 140 24.11 -7.00 2.52
N GLU A 141 22.83 -7.41 2.65
CA GLU A 141 22.07 -8.03 1.58
C GLU A 141 21.25 -7.00 0.78
N LYS A 142 20.72 -7.42 -0.37
CA LYS A 142 19.91 -6.55 -1.24
C LYS A 142 18.60 -6.16 -0.57
N ASN A 143 18.27 -4.88 -0.69
CA ASN A 143 16.95 -4.32 -0.35
C ASN A 143 15.99 -4.40 -1.54
N SER A 144 14.73 -4.05 -1.30
CA SER A 144 13.75 -3.86 -2.37
C SER A 144 14.18 -2.72 -3.30
N PHE A 145 14.03 -2.92 -4.61
CA PHE A 145 14.16 -1.84 -5.57
C PHE A 145 12.89 -0.98 -5.56
N VAL A 146 13.03 0.31 -5.27
CA VAL A 146 11.90 1.23 -5.12
C VAL A 146 11.82 2.25 -6.24
N SER A 147 10.60 2.63 -6.61
CA SER A 147 10.33 3.68 -7.59
C SER A 147 9.07 4.45 -7.22
N VAL A 148 9.06 5.76 -7.48
CA VAL A 148 7.84 6.58 -7.35
C VAL A 148 7.07 6.54 -8.65
N LYS A 149 5.78 6.31 -8.53
CA LYS A 149 4.83 6.37 -9.65
C LYS A 149 3.69 7.34 -9.33
N THR A 150 3.13 7.92 -10.37
CA THR A 150 1.94 8.75 -10.29
C THR A 150 0.86 8.18 -11.20
N TYR A 151 -0.36 8.13 -10.71
CA TYR A 151 -1.54 7.78 -11.49
C TYR A 151 -2.44 9.01 -11.63
N ASN A 152 -2.73 9.41 -12.86
CA ASN A 152 -3.65 10.51 -13.16
C ASN A 152 -5.05 9.95 -13.41
N LEU A 153 -6.06 10.45 -12.68
CA LEU A 153 -7.43 9.95 -12.72
C LEU A 153 -8.15 10.31 -14.02
N SER A 154 -7.81 11.45 -14.62
CA SER A 154 -8.46 11.93 -15.84
C SER A 154 -7.95 11.20 -17.07
N THR A 155 -6.62 11.05 -17.20
CA THR A 155 -6.02 10.35 -18.35
C THR A 155 -5.96 8.84 -18.16
N LYS A 156 -6.05 8.35 -16.90
CA LYS A 156 -5.89 6.95 -16.50
C LYS A 156 -4.48 6.39 -16.77
N ASP A 157 -3.50 7.26 -16.88
CA ASP A 157 -2.11 6.91 -17.13
C ASP A 157 -1.30 6.81 -15.84
N THR A 158 -0.39 5.84 -15.82
CA THR A 158 0.63 5.72 -14.78
C THR A 158 1.98 6.15 -15.34
N LYS A 159 2.66 7.07 -14.65
CA LYS A 159 4.02 7.50 -14.99
C LYS A 159 4.99 7.12 -13.89
N THR A 160 6.19 6.68 -14.25
CA THR A 160 7.30 6.53 -13.32
C THR A 160 8.08 7.84 -13.27
N MET A 161 8.29 8.33 -12.04
CA MET A 161 9.06 9.56 -11.83
C MET A 161 10.55 9.26 -11.99
N ASN A 162 11.25 10.14 -12.70
CA ASN A 162 12.71 10.04 -12.85
C ASN A 162 13.38 10.63 -11.59
N ILE A 163 13.67 9.77 -10.63
CA ILE A 163 14.36 10.14 -9.39
C ILE A 163 15.76 9.53 -9.49
N PRO A 164 16.82 10.34 -9.58
CA PRO A 164 18.18 9.82 -9.54
C PRO A 164 18.47 9.24 -8.15
N MET A 165 18.62 7.94 -8.08
CA MET A 165 18.81 7.22 -6.83
C MET A 165 19.68 5.98 -7.07
N ASP A 166 20.53 5.66 -6.12
CA ASP A 166 21.30 4.43 -6.13
C ASP A 166 20.38 3.19 -5.99
N ALA A 167 20.86 2.04 -6.44
CA ALA A 167 20.09 0.79 -6.42
C ALA A 167 19.62 0.38 -5.00
N ASP A 168 20.38 0.79 -3.98
CA ASP A 168 20.06 0.54 -2.55
C ASP A 168 19.44 1.78 -1.87
N GLY A 169 18.95 2.75 -2.62
CA GLY A 169 18.35 3.97 -2.11
C GLY A 169 16.98 3.72 -1.48
N TYR A 170 16.60 4.58 -0.53
CA TYR A 170 15.30 4.53 0.16
C TYR A 170 14.45 5.74 -0.16
N ILE A 171 13.12 5.55 -0.24
CA ILE A 171 12.13 6.62 -0.40
C ILE A 171 11.14 6.53 0.78
N PRO A 172 11.52 6.98 1.98
CA PRO A 172 10.70 6.77 3.18
C PRO A 172 9.49 7.68 3.25
N ARG A 173 9.41 8.71 2.41
CA ARG A 173 8.29 9.65 2.38
C ARG A 173 8.11 10.27 1.01
N ILE A 174 6.85 10.41 0.60
CA ILE A 174 6.44 11.18 -0.57
C ILE A 174 5.32 12.14 -0.15
N THR A 175 5.31 13.34 -0.71
CA THR A 175 4.24 14.33 -0.48
C THR A 175 4.18 15.30 -1.65
N PHE A 176 2.98 15.78 -1.95
CA PHE A 176 2.81 16.89 -2.87
C PHE A 176 3.08 18.22 -2.15
N THR A 177 3.61 19.18 -2.87
CA THR A 177 3.66 20.58 -2.43
C THR A 177 2.30 21.26 -2.71
N THR A 178 2.04 22.35 -2.01
CA THR A 178 0.83 23.17 -2.29
C THR A 178 1.03 24.13 -3.48
N GLN A 179 2.25 24.22 -4.00
CA GLN A 179 2.55 25.02 -5.19
C GLN A 179 2.30 24.16 -6.43
N SER A 180 1.41 24.65 -7.29
CA SER A 180 1.24 24.15 -8.64
C SER A 180 2.28 24.85 -9.52
N ASP A 181 3.36 24.21 -9.84
CA ASP A 181 4.27 24.62 -10.93
C ASP A 181 3.96 23.80 -12.18
#